data_3b14ca10ac153d9bb555cb73466f372c
#
_entry.id   3b14ca10ac153d9bb555cb73466f372c
#
_cell.length_a   1.000
_cell.length_b   1.000
_cell.length_c   1.000
_cell.angle_alpha   90.00
_cell.angle_beta   90.00
_cell.angle_gamma   90.00
#
_symmetry.space_group_name_H-M   'P 1'
#
loop_
_entity.id
_entity.type
_entity.pdbx_description
1 polymer ?
#
loop_
_entity_poly.entity_id
_entity_poly.type
_entity_poly.pdbx_seq_one_letter_code
_entity_poly.pdbx_strand_id
1 'polypeptide(L)'
;MHILPGSQHAAELDNSGTLIHSVHCDPEQKAKNIPQSTGIAQASSEWRPSYHLAAPRGWMNDPCGLGYDPTTGLYHLSFQWNPHGNDWGNISWGHATSSDLVSWQISPEPCLTPSAEYDRCGVFTGCFRSHGPDGKPGVLTYVYTSVNHLPLHYTLPYVKGSESLSIAVSRDHGKTWQRIDSNPIHPGAPAGLEVTGWRDPYLNCWPSLRAQRQGGVASPDLYGFISGGIAKESPTVFVYVVNPDNLTEWTYIGPLLHVGLNYRPSRWSGDLGVNWEVANFFTLTDGGVSRDIVIFGAEGCLSCEVGSKRVPRSLLWMCINVRPGLQAQSSGEPLADYSFSGIFDHGCCYAANSFWDPVTEEYVVYCWITEEDLPDRLRHRQGWSGIMSLPRLVRLVTLHNVKRAHQSKLESITSVEIERHSQGTQVRTLSVRPDPRLNILRTSARELHLSNVQLGSVAHQPPAFLPLRTARWEMTATFVIGTHCAAVGLEIGHSPDFHQRTTLSWIPYDETFTIERPPLHDAGINHVPETAPHTLFTFCNNEGEEVTEPLQIHAYFDASVLEVFVNSRTVISTRIYTPHAQVCTGLKFFASATESQPKPSTSAPAAVLVRADIWDGLSVIRDEIKH
;
A
#
# COMPACT_ATOMS: atom_id res chain seq x y z
N MET A 1 32.74 -47.11 14.85
CA MET A 1 32.54 -45.69 15.12
C MET A 1 31.88 -45.10 13.87
N HIS A 2 30.54 -45.15 13.84
CA HIS A 2 29.75 -44.70 12.69
C HIS A 2 29.28 -43.24 12.94
N ILE A 3 29.68 -42.35 12.05
CA ILE A 3 29.21 -40.96 12.02
C ILE A 3 28.07 -40.92 10.99
N LEU A 4 26.87 -40.55 11.44
CA LEU A 4 25.71 -40.26 10.59
C LEU A 4 25.87 -38.84 10.01
N PRO A 5 25.53 -38.60 8.76
CA PRO A 5 25.57 -37.26 8.18
C PRO A 5 24.33 -36.47 8.59
N GLY A 6 24.56 -35.31 9.17
CA GLY A 6 23.52 -34.31 9.42
C GLY A 6 23.07 -33.65 8.11
N SER A 7 21.76 -33.53 7.93
CA SER A 7 21.15 -32.81 6.85
C SER A 7 21.42 -31.30 7.00
N GLN A 8 22.33 -30.78 6.18
CA GLN A 8 22.49 -29.34 5.98
C GLN A 8 21.41 -28.88 4.95
N HIS A 9 20.40 -28.15 5.41
CA HIS A 9 19.64 -27.31 4.52
C HIS A 9 20.51 -26.10 4.16
N ALA A 10 21.10 -26.12 2.97
CA ALA A 10 21.76 -24.94 2.42
C ALA A 10 20.67 -23.97 1.94
N ALA A 11 20.55 -22.83 2.59
CA ALA A 11 19.85 -21.69 2.05
C ALA A 11 20.73 -21.12 0.91
N GLU A 12 20.26 -21.17 -0.31
CA GLU A 12 20.93 -20.50 -1.42
C GLU A 12 20.58 -19.01 -1.37
N LEU A 13 21.59 -18.16 -1.29
CA LEU A 13 21.49 -16.71 -1.43
C LEU A 13 21.71 -16.36 -2.90
N ASP A 14 20.95 -15.40 -3.42
CA ASP A 14 21.25 -14.81 -4.72
C ASP A 14 22.51 -13.93 -4.65
N ASN A 15 22.97 -13.43 -5.80
CA ASN A 15 24.14 -12.55 -5.88
C ASN A 15 23.98 -11.21 -5.15
N SER A 16 22.81 -10.89 -4.63
CA SER A 16 22.51 -9.69 -3.82
C SER A 16 22.38 -9.97 -2.33
N GLY A 17 22.47 -11.27 -1.90
CA GLY A 17 22.32 -11.68 -0.52
C GLY A 17 20.87 -11.87 -0.06
N THR A 18 19.92 -11.96 -0.98
CA THR A 18 18.49 -12.16 -0.68
C THR A 18 18.20 -13.66 -0.47
N LEU A 19 17.48 -14.00 0.60
CA LEU A 19 17.02 -15.35 0.88
C LEU A 19 15.99 -15.79 -0.17
N ILE A 20 16.36 -16.76 -1.01
CA ILE A 20 15.42 -17.43 -1.90
C ILE A 20 14.67 -18.47 -1.06
N HIS A 21 13.39 -18.22 -0.80
CA HIS A 21 12.54 -19.21 -0.14
C HIS A 21 12.23 -20.37 -1.10
N SER A 22 13.07 -21.40 -1.07
CA SER A 22 12.81 -22.66 -1.80
C SER A 22 11.78 -23.50 -1.04
N VAL A 23 10.51 -23.32 -1.33
CA VAL A 23 9.46 -24.23 -0.89
C VAL A 23 9.25 -25.28 -1.97
N HIS A 24 9.79 -26.48 -1.77
CA HIS A 24 9.46 -27.62 -2.62
C HIS A 24 8.02 -28.09 -2.32
N CYS A 25 7.17 -28.08 -3.33
CA CYS A 25 5.84 -28.71 -3.28
C CYS A 25 5.99 -30.22 -3.42
N ASP A 26 6.33 -30.91 -2.34
CA ASP A 26 6.31 -32.38 -2.28
C ASP A 26 5.01 -32.84 -1.60
N PRO A 27 4.10 -33.53 -2.31
CA PRO A 27 2.83 -33.98 -1.75
C PRO A 27 2.97 -35.02 -0.62
N GLU A 28 4.10 -35.76 -0.57
CA GLU A 28 4.31 -36.78 0.45
C GLU A 28 4.84 -36.22 1.79
N GLN A 29 5.39 -35.01 1.82
CA GLN A 29 5.82 -34.38 3.07
C GLN A 29 4.67 -33.77 3.88
N LYS A 30 3.49 -33.55 3.30
CA LYS A 30 2.31 -33.03 4.03
C LYS A 30 1.81 -33.95 5.16
N ALA A 31 2.14 -35.25 5.14
CA ALA A 31 1.62 -36.21 6.12
C ALA A 31 2.55 -36.48 7.32
N LYS A 32 3.80 -36.05 7.31
CA LYS A 32 4.80 -36.49 8.31
C LYS A 32 5.28 -35.44 9.31
N ASN A 33 4.96 -34.17 9.13
CA ASN A 33 5.44 -33.07 10.00
C ASN A 33 4.30 -32.20 10.56
N ILE A 34 3.25 -32.82 11.09
CA ILE A 34 2.35 -32.12 12.01
C ILE A 34 2.91 -32.39 13.42
N PRO A 35 3.57 -31.44 14.07
CA PRO A 35 3.74 -31.53 15.51
C PRO A 35 2.34 -31.43 16.10
N GLN A 36 1.88 -32.45 16.79
CA GLN A 36 0.75 -32.31 17.70
C GLN A 36 1.15 -31.30 18.76
N SER A 37 0.89 -30.02 18.51
CA SER A 37 1.05 -28.98 19.51
C SER A 37 -0.08 -29.11 20.51
N THR A 38 0.17 -29.81 21.57
CA THR A 38 -0.53 -29.67 22.83
C THR A 38 -0.25 -28.26 23.35
N GLY A 39 -1.25 -27.39 23.26
CA GLY A 39 -1.21 -26.02 23.76
C GLY A 39 -0.94 -25.02 22.65
N ILE A 40 -2.01 -24.38 22.14
CA ILE A 40 -1.93 -23.11 21.43
C ILE A 40 -1.36 -22.14 22.46
N ALA A 41 -0.06 -21.83 22.36
CA ALA A 41 0.52 -20.71 23.07
C ALA A 41 -0.31 -19.50 22.69
N GLN A 42 -0.92 -18.84 23.68
CA GLN A 42 -1.71 -17.63 23.47
C GLN A 42 -0.79 -16.63 22.77
N ALA A 43 -1.06 -16.34 21.50
CA ALA A 43 -0.21 -15.48 20.69
C ALA A 43 0.04 -14.19 21.47
N SER A 44 1.31 -13.77 21.55
CA SER A 44 1.67 -12.55 22.27
C SER A 44 0.88 -11.37 21.68
N SER A 45 0.05 -10.74 22.48
CA SER A 45 -0.76 -9.58 22.08
C SER A 45 0.03 -8.29 22.07
N GLU A 46 1.33 -8.33 22.38
CA GLU A 46 2.16 -7.16 22.68
C GLU A 46 2.14 -6.12 21.56
N TRP A 47 2.36 -6.52 20.30
CA TRP A 47 2.41 -5.62 19.15
C TRP A 47 1.20 -5.75 18.22
N ARG A 48 0.19 -6.54 18.61
CA ARG A 48 -0.97 -6.78 17.76
C ARG A 48 -1.89 -5.54 17.73
N PRO A 49 -2.18 -5.03 16.52
CA PRO A 49 -3.11 -3.92 16.35
C PRO A 49 -4.54 -4.33 16.74
N SER A 50 -5.36 -3.37 17.09
CA SER A 50 -6.72 -3.59 17.60
C SER A 50 -7.83 -3.20 16.64
N TYR A 51 -7.56 -2.24 15.73
CA TYR A 51 -8.54 -1.79 14.74
C TYR A 51 -8.05 -1.94 13.28
N HIS A 52 -6.77 -2.26 13.04
CA HIS A 52 -6.33 -2.73 11.74
C HIS A 52 -6.73 -4.19 11.53
N LEU A 53 -7.14 -4.55 10.31
CA LEU A 53 -7.44 -5.92 9.97
C LEU A 53 -6.16 -6.77 9.96
N ALA A 54 -6.17 -7.84 10.75
CA ALA A 54 -5.08 -8.81 10.82
C ALA A 54 -5.65 -10.22 10.86
N ALA A 55 -5.04 -11.15 10.11
CA ALA A 55 -5.43 -12.57 10.15
C ALA A 55 -5.43 -13.09 11.59
N PRO A 56 -6.30 -14.04 11.94
CA PRO A 56 -6.37 -14.56 13.31
C PRO A 56 -5.04 -15.14 13.81
N ARG A 57 -4.27 -15.75 12.92
CA ARG A 57 -2.98 -16.40 13.16
C ARG A 57 -2.16 -16.49 11.86
N GLY A 58 -0.90 -16.79 11.99
CA GLY A 58 -0.02 -17.15 10.87
C GLY A 58 0.39 -15.96 10.00
N TRP A 59 0.86 -16.25 8.79
CA TRP A 59 1.32 -15.26 7.82
C TRP A 59 0.16 -14.69 7.00
N MET A 60 0.15 -13.39 6.82
CA MET A 60 -0.79 -12.64 5.98
C MET A 60 -0.03 -11.66 5.10
N ASN A 61 -0.40 -11.57 3.82
CA ASN A 61 0.14 -10.57 2.91
C ASN A 61 -0.98 -9.93 2.06
N ASP A 62 -0.90 -9.92 0.74
CA ASP A 62 -1.68 -9.10 -0.18
C ASP A 62 -3.18 -9.04 0.11
N PRO A 63 -3.78 -7.85 0.09
CA PRO A 63 -5.23 -7.74 -0.05
C PRO A 63 -5.67 -8.31 -1.39
N CYS A 64 -6.74 -9.07 -1.40
CA CYS A 64 -7.27 -9.76 -2.55
C CYS A 64 -8.78 -9.57 -2.65
N GLY A 65 -9.33 -9.67 -3.84
CA GLY A 65 -10.78 -9.77 -4.03
C GLY A 65 -11.59 -8.70 -3.30
N LEU A 66 -11.12 -7.45 -3.31
CA LEU A 66 -11.84 -6.30 -2.72
C LEU A 66 -13.05 -5.95 -3.56
N GLY A 67 -14.19 -5.70 -2.90
CA GLY A 67 -15.38 -5.26 -3.61
C GLY A 67 -16.60 -5.10 -2.74
N TYR A 68 -17.68 -4.68 -3.38
CA TYR A 68 -18.99 -4.45 -2.76
C TYR A 68 -20.03 -5.37 -3.37
N ASP A 69 -20.80 -6.04 -2.53
CA ASP A 69 -21.98 -6.81 -2.95
C ASP A 69 -23.24 -5.93 -2.86
N PRO A 70 -23.79 -5.47 -3.98
CA PRO A 70 -24.97 -4.60 -3.98
C PRO A 70 -26.24 -5.28 -3.45
N THR A 71 -26.26 -6.62 -3.38
CA THR A 71 -27.42 -7.38 -2.90
C THR A 71 -27.52 -7.35 -1.38
N THR A 72 -26.38 -7.48 -0.69
CA THR A 72 -26.33 -7.51 0.78
C THR A 72 -25.93 -6.18 1.41
N GLY A 73 -25.36 -5.28 0.62
CA GLY A 73 -24.77 -4.04 1.13
C GLY A 73 -23.45 -4.27 1.88
N LEU A 74 -22.82 -5.43 1.71
CA LEU A 74 -21.56 -5.77 2.39
C LEU A 74 -20.36 -5.54 1.46
N TYR A 75 -19.30 -5.07 2.06
CA TYR A 75 -17.96 -5.07 1.50
C TYR A 75 -17.29 -6.40 1.77
N HIS A 76 -16.53 -6.89 0.80
CA HIS A 76 -15.71 -8.08 0.88
C HIS A 76 -14.24 -7.70 0.76
N LEU A 77 -13.40 -8.30 1.58
CA LEU A 77 -11.95 -8.25 1.51
C LEU A 77 -11.40 -9.63 1.78
N SER A 78 -10.71 -10.19 0.81
CA SER A 78 -9.90 -11.38 0.98
C SER A 78 -8.44 -11.00 1.11
N PHE A 79 -7.61 -11.92 1.58
CA PHE A 79 -6.18 -11.70 1.74
C PHE A 79 -5.42 -13.00 1.60
N GLN A 80 -4.21 -12.95 1.07
CA GLN A 80 -3.32 -14.09 1.08
C GLN A 80 -3.01 -14.49 2.53
N TRP A 81 -3.16 -15.78 2.85
CA TRP A 81 -3.04 -16.29 4.21
C TRP A 81 -2.42 -17.68 4.26
N ASN A 82 -1.38 -17.84 5.08
CA ASN A 82 -0.91 -19.13 5.55
C ASN A 82 -1.41 -19.36 6.99
N PRO A 83 -2.52 -20.10 7.19
CA PRO A 83 -3.06 -20.34 8.52
C PRO A 83 -2.25 -21.35 9.35
N HIS A 84 -1.31 -22.05 8.74
CA HIS A 84 -0.55 -23.15 9.34
C HIS A 84 0.84 -22.74 9.84
N GLY A 85 1.33 -21.57 9.47
CA GLY A 85 2.65 -21.09 9.84
C GLY A 85 2.79 -19.58 9.72
N ASN A 86 3.83 -19.06 10.35
CA ASN A 86 4.11 -17.62 10.38
C ASN A 86 5.21 -17.21 9.38
N ASP A 87 5.39 -18.01 8.35
CA ASP A 87 6.23 -17.76 7.20
C ASP A 87 5.40 -17.79 5.92
N TRP A 88 5.92 -17.13 4.89
CA TRP A 88 5.32 -17.18 3.57
C TRP A 88 5.29 -18.64 3.05
N GLY A 89 4.19 -19.04 2.46
CA GLY A 89 3.99 -20.38 1.90
C GLY A 89 2.59 -20.90 2.19
N ASN A 90 2.20 -22.04 1.63
CA ASN A 90 0.85 -22.62 1.76
C ASN A 90 -0.28 -21.61 1.55
N ILE A 91 -0.11 -20.73 0.57
CA ILE A 91 -0.95 -19.54 0.38
C ILE A 91 -2.37 -19.94 -0.04
N SER A 92 -3.29 -19.58 0.83
CA SER A 92 -4.75 -19.66 0.68
C SER A 92 -5.32 -18.23 0.72
N TRP A 93 -6.62 -18.07 0.52
CA TRP A 93 -7.30 -16.81 0.78
C TRP A 93 -8.10 -16.86 2.07
N GLY A 94 -7.78 -15.96 3.00
CA GLY A 94 -8.66 -15.56 4.08
C GLY A 94 -9.78 -14.66 3.54
N HIS A 95 -10.87 -14.50 4.30
CA HIS A 95 -11.99 -13.68 3.89
C HIS A 95 -12.56 -12.90 5.07
N ALA A 96 -12.91 -11.66 4.82
CA ALA A 96 -13.58 -10.79 5.77
C ALA A 96 -14.72 -10.03 5.09
N THR A 97 -15.75 -9.69 5.86
CA THR A 97 -16.88 -8.86 5.43
C THR A 97 -17.07 -7.67 6.37
N SER A 98 -17.56 -6.57 5.82
CA SER A 98 -17.80 -5.34 6.58
C SER A 98 -19.00 -4.58 5.99
N SER A 99 -19.72 -3.84 6.83
CA SER A 99 -20.73 -2.88 6.38
C SER A 99 -20.18 -1.45 6.22
N ASP A 100 -18.96 -1.19 6.72
CA ASP A 100 -18.41 0.16 6.87
C ASP A 100 -16.93 0.29 6.44
N LEU A 101 -16.28 -0.79 5.99
CA LEU A 101 -14.84 -0.87 5.66
C LEU A 101 -13.89 -0.66 6.86
N VAL A 102 -14.41 -0.60 8.07
CA VAL A 102 -13.64 -0.36 9.30
C VAL A 102 -13.79 -1.54 10.27
N SER A 103 -15.02 -1.98 10.46
CA SER A 103 -15.38 -3.10 11.35
C SER A 103 -15.48 -4.38 10.53
N TRP A 104 -14.47 -5.25 10.63
CA TRP A 104 -14.37 -6.45 9.82
C TRP A 104 -14.74 -7.71 10.61
N GLN A 105 -15.60 -8.54 10.02
CA GLN A 105 -15.87 -9.91 10.47
C GLN A 105 -15.00 -10.86 9.65
N ILE A 106 -14.00 -11.44 10.29
CA ILE A 106 -13.03 -12.33 9.63
C ILE A 106 -13.50 -13.77 9.78
N SER A 107 -13.54 -14.51 8.66
CA SER A 107 -13.80 -15.94 8.66
C SER A 107 -12.69 -16.70 9.38
N PRO A 108 -13.00 -17.68 10.26
CA PRO A 108 -11.98 -18.38 11.06
C PRO A 108 -11.08 -19.29 10.22
N GLU A 109 -11.54 -19.71 9.05
CA GLU A 109 -10.83 -20.56 8.10
C GLU A 109 -10.78 -19.92 6.72
N PRO A 110 -9.79 -20.30 5.87
CA PRO A 110 -9.70 -19.80 4.51
C PRO A 110 -10.95 -20.09 3.68
N CYS A 111 -11.35 -19.14 2.85
CA CYS A 111 -12.46 -19.32 1.91
C CYS A 111 -12.04 -20.03 0.61
N LEU A 112 -10.75 -19.98 0.26
CA LEU A 112 -10.20 -20.61 -0.93
C LEU A 112 -8.81 -21.16 -0.62
N THR A 113 -8.65 -22.49 -0.70
CA THR A 113 -7.38 -23.18 -0.41
C THR A 113 -6.88 -23.92 -1.65
N PRO A 114 -5.56 -24.14 -1.82
CA PRO A 114 -5.03 -24.98 -2.87
C PRO A 114 -5.70 -26.37 -2.86
N SER A 115 -6.31 -26.78 -3.97
CA SER A 115 -7.03 -28.07 -4.04
C SER A 115 -7.05 -28.73 -5.41
N ALA A 116 -6.64 -28.04 -6.46
CA ALA A 116 -6.55 -28.54 -7.82
C ALA A 116 -5.10 -28.58 -8.30
N GLU A 117 -4.82 -29.34 -9.37
CA GLU A 117 -3.46 -29.45 -9.93
C GLU A 117 -2.92 -28.08 -10.37
N TYR A 118 -3.77 -27.20 -10.91
CA TYR A 118 -3.37 -25.88 -11.39
C TYR A 118 -3.10 -24.88 -10.26
N ASP A 119 -3.56 -25.11 -9.03
CA ASP A 119 -3.31 -24.23 -7.87
C ASP A 119 -2.67 -24.94 -6.68
N ARG A 120 -2.08 -26.10 -6.90
CA ARG A 120 -1.52 -26.96 -5.82
C ARG A 120 -0.44 -26.27 -4.96
N CYS A 121 0.25 -25.27 -5.53
CA CYS A 121 1.31 -24.54 -4.86
C CYS A 121 0.85 -23.21 -4.25
N GLY A 122 -0.37 -22.74 -4.57
CA GLY A 122 -0.91 -21.52 -3.98
C GLY A 122 -2.08 -20.93 -4.76
N VAL A 123 -2.92 -20.23 -4.02
CA VAL A 123 -3.95 -19.32 -4.53
C VAL A 123 -3.43 -17.90 -4.33
N PHE A 124 -2.86 -17.32 -5.41
CA PHE A 124 -2.22 -16.00 -5.33
C PHE A 124 -3.22 -14.87 -5.61
N THR A 125 -2.75 -13.65 -5.59
CA THR A 125 -3.55 -12.42 -5.64
C THR A 125 -4.47 -12.36 -6.85
N GLY A 126 -5.58 -11.65 -6.68
CA GLY A 126 -6.62 -11.46 -7.69
C GLY A 126 -7.66 -10.43 -7.27
N CYS A 127 -8.71 -10.30 -8.11
CA CYS A 127 -9.74 -9.27 -7.98
C CYS A 127 -11.14 -9.86 -7.81
N PHE A 128 -12.09 -8.97 -7.50
CA PHE A 128 -13.50 -9.25 -7.26
C PHE A 128 -14.38 -8.64 -8.35
N ARG A 129 -15.49 -9.34 -8.64
CA ARG A 129 -16.62 -8.78 -9.38
C ARG A 129 -17.93 -9.14 -8.71
N SER A 130 -18.84 -8.18 -8.65
CA SER A 130 -20.20 -8.35 -8.09
C SER A 130 -21.18 -9.07 -9.04
N HIS A 131 -20.68 -9.58 -10.18
CA HIS A 131 -21.46 -10.29 -11.19
C HIS A 131 -20.82 -11.65 -11.47
N GLY A 132 -21.62 -12.60 -11.94
CA GLY A 132 -21.16 -13.91 -12.37
C GLY A 132 -20.18 -13.86 -13.54
N PRO A 133 -19.50 -14.98 -13.85
CA PRO A 133 -18.64 -15.09 -15.02
C PRO A 133 -19.37 -14.86 -16.35
N ASP A 134 -20.70 -15.01 -16.35
CA ASP A 134 -21.62 -14.77 -17.47
C ASP A 134 -22.23 -13.34 -17.47
N GLY A 135 -21.65 -12.42 -16.71
CA GLY A 135 -22.11 -11.03 -16.60
C GLY A 135 -23.39 -10.83 -15.79
N LYS A 136 -24.03 -11.89 -15.27
CA LYS A 136 -25.31 -11.79 -14.58
C LYS A 136 -25.15 -11.42 -13.09
N PRO A 137 -26.07 -10.60 -12.55
CA PRO A 137 -26.06 -10.27 -11.12
C PRO A 137 -26.43 -11.47 -10.23
N GLY A 138 -26.14 -11.35 -8.92
CA GLY A 138 -26.50 -12.35 -7.90
C GLY A 138 -25.48 -13.47 -7.72
N VAL A 139 -24.37 -13.42 -8.41
CA VAL A 139 -23.21 -14.31 -8.22
C VAL A 139 -21.98 -13.45 -8.06
N LEU A 140 -21.23 -13.65 -6.99
CA LEU A 140 -19.95 -13.00 -6.80
C LEU A 140 -18.83 -13.80 -7.45
N THR A 141 -17.85 -13.14 -8.02
CA THR A 141 -16.76 -13.79 -8.76
C THR A 141 -15.39 -13.29 -8.27
N TYR A 142 -14.49 -14.23 -8.00
CA TYR A 142 -13.06 -14.00 -7.89
C TYR A 142 -12.37 -14.44 -9.18
N VAL A 143 -11.48 -13.60 -9.70
CA VAL A 143 -10.49 -13.95 -10.71
C VAL A 143 -9.13 -13.89 -10.03
N TYR A 144 -8.38 -14.99 -10.00
CA TYR A 144 -7.17 -15.11 -9.20
C TYR A 144 -6.04 -15.81 -9.96
N THR A 145 -4.83 -15.62 -9.51
CA THR A 145 -3.66 -16.35 -9.98
C THR A 145 -3.59 -17.71 -9.30
N SER A 146 -3.64 -18.76 -10.07
CA SER A 146 -3.42 -20.13 -9.63
C SER A 146 -1.99 -20.57 -9.92
N VAL A 147 -1.29 -21.11 -8.91
CA VAL A 147 0.13 -21.47 -8.99
C VAL A 147 0.30 -22.97 -8.82
N ASN A 148 0.95 -23.60 -9.81
CA ASN A 148 1.22 -25.04 -9.80
C ASN A 148 2.71 -25.39 -9.62
N HIS A 149 3.60 -24.40 -9.70
CA HIS A 149 5.06 -24.59 -9.57
C HIS A 149 5.71 -23.45 -8.78
N LEU A 150 6.60 -23.78 -7.86
CA LEU A 150 7.46 -22.89 -7.09
C LEU A 150 8.90 -23.40 -7.14
N PRO A 151 9.93 -22.56 -6.98
CA PRO A 151 9.86 -21.14 -6.62
C PRO A 151 9.55 -20.23 -7.82
N LEU A 152 8.96 -19.06 -7.52
CA LEU A 152 8.72 -17.96 -8.44
C LEU A 152 9.44 -16.72 -7.91
N HIS A 153 10.37 -16.17 -8.70
CA HIS A 153 11.08 -14.94 -8.37
C HIS A 153 11.64 -14.32 -9.64
N TYR A 154 11.66 -13.00 -9.75
CA TYR A 154 12.13 -12.29 -10.95
C TYR A 154 13.61 -12.54 -11.32
N THR A 155 14.42 -13.04 -10.37
CA THR A 155 15.83 -13.41 -10.61
C THR A 155 16.01 -14.82 -11.16
N LEU A 156 14.95 -15.64 -11.12
CA LEU A 156 14.97 -17.03 -11.57
C LEU A 156 14.42 -17.14 -13.00
N PRO A 157 14.87 -18.13 -13.80
CA PRO A 157 14.24 -18.45 -15.06
C PRO A 157 12.76 -18.79 -14.87
N TYR A 158 11.89 -18.10 -15.62
CA TYR A 158 10.45 -18.34 -15.54
C TYR A 158 10.07 -19.69 -16.16
N VAL A 159 9.38 -20.53 -15.42
CA VAL A 159 8.86 -21.81 -15.89
C VAL A 159 7.46 -21.56 -16.48
N LYS A 160 7.30 -21.82 -17.79
CA LYS A 160 6.01 -21.62 -18.48
C LYS A 160 4.88 -22.42 -17.83
N GLY A 161 3.74 -21.76 -17.59
CA GLY A 161 2.57 -22.36 -16.98
C GLY A 161 2.65 -22.50 -15.46
N SER A 162 3.69 -21.96 -14.80
CA SER A 162 3.75 -21.90 -13.33
C SER A 162 2.59 -21.11 -12.75
N GLU A 163 2.17 -20.07 -13.47
CA GLU A 163 1.11 -19.14 -13.11
C GLU A 163 0.03 -19.20 -14.20
N SER A 164 -1.22 -19.31 -13.78
CA SER A 164 -2.39 -19.35 -14.65
C SER A 164 -3.55 -18.59 -14.01
N LEU A 165 -4.59 -18.25 -14.76
CA LEU A 165 -5.78 -17.60 -14.22
C LEU A 165 -6.87 -18.61 -13.95
N SER A 166 -7.55 -18.44 -12.82
CA SER A 166 -8.70 -19.25 -12.43
C SER A 166 -9.82 -18.38 -11.87
N ILE A 167 -11.02 -18.94 -11.89
CA ILE A 167 -12.24 -18.31 -11.37
C ILE A 167 -12.81 -19.15 -10.23
N ALA A 168 -13.23 -18.46 -9.17
CA ALA A 168 -14.11 -19.00 -8.15
C ALA A 168 -15.36 -18.14 -8.02
N VAL A 169 -16.51 -18.75 -7.78
CA VAL A 169 -17.80 -18.07 -7.67
C VAL A 169 -18.46 -18.35 -6.32
N SER A 170 -19.19 -17.38 -5.83
CA SER A 170 -20.08 -17.52 -4.68
C SER A 170 -21.52 -17.22 -5.09
N ARG A 171 -22.44 -18.13 -4.73
CA ARG A 171 -23.87 -18.00 -4.97
C ARG A 171 -24.66 -17.73 -3.69
N ASP A 172 -23.95 -17.53 -2.58
CA ASP A 172 -24.47 -17.33 -1.23
C ASP A 172 -23.86 -16.10 -0.54
N HIS A 173 -23.53 -15.09 -1.37
CA HIS A 173 -23.01 -13.80 -0.93
C HIS A 173 -21.68 -13.88 -0.14
N GLY A 174 -20.74 -14.70 -0.64
CA GLY A 174 -19.40 -14.81 -0.10
C GLY A 174 -19.24 -15.80 1.05
N LYS A 175 -20.29 -16.54 1.46
CA LYS A 175 -20.18 -17.55 2.52
C LYS A 175 -19.39 -18.76 2.07
N THR A 176 -19.60 -19.21 0.82
CA THR A 176 -18.83 -20.30 0.21
C THR A 176 -18.38 -19.93 -1.20
N TRP A 177 -17.23 -20.48 -1.61
CA TRP A 177 -16.63 -20.23 -2.91
C TRP A 177 -16.34 -21.53 -3.62
N GLN A 178 -16.74 -21.62 -4.90
CA GLN A 178 -16.61 -22.81 -5.73
C GLN A 178 -15.84 -22.47 -7.01
N ARG A 179 -14.84 -23.27 -7.34
CA ARG A 179 -14.13 -23.19 -8.62
C ARG A 179 -15.05 -23.59 -9.76
N ILE A 180 -14.90 -22.93 -10.90
CA ILE A 180 -15.61 -23.36 -12.12
C ILE A 180 -14.87 -24.55 -12.79
N ASP A 181 -15.61 -25.40 -13.50
CA ASP A 181 -15.04 -26.60 -14.11
C ASP A 181 -14.03 -26.32 -15.23
N SER A 182 -14.13 -25.15 -15.88
CA SER A 182 -13.26 -24.75 -16.99
C SER A 182 -11.92 -24.16 -16.53
N ASN A 183 -11.59 -24.17 -15.24
CA ASN A 183 -10.29 -23.70 -14.74
C ASN A 183 -9.13 -24.63 -15.17
N PRO A 184 -7.93 -24.07 -15.43
CA PRO A 184 -7.64 -22.62 -15.49
C PRO A 184 -8.23 -22.00 -16.77
N ILE A 185 -8.80 -20.78 -16.64
CA ILE A 185 -9.40 -20.06 -17.76
C ILE A 185 -8.36 -19.48 -18.74
N HIS A 186 -7.14 -19.27 -18.27
CA HIS A 186 -6.01 -18.81 -19.07
C HIS A 186 -4.74 -19.55 -18.63
N PRO A 187 -3.96 -20.15 -19.54
CA PRO A 187 -2.87 -21.06 -19.20
C PRO A 187 -1.55 -20.38 -18.77
N GLY A 188 -1.45 -19.07 -18.85
CA GLY A 188 -0.23 -18.34 -18.46
C GLY A 188 0.15 -17.19 -19.41
N ALA A 189 1.40 -16.79 -19.37
CA ALA A 189 1.95 -15.65 -20.10
C ALA A 189 1.77 -15.76 -21.63
N PRO A 190 1.72 -14.61 -22.35
CA PRO A 190 1.55 -14.59 -23.80
C PRO A 190 2.64 -15.39 -24.51
N ALA A 191 2.24 -16.13 -25.55
CA ALA A 191 3.18 -16.94 -26.34
C ALA A 191 4.26 -16.08 -26.99
N GLY A 192 5.51 -16.54 -26.95
CA GLY A 192 6.65 -15.85 -27.56
C GLY A 192 7.32 -14.77 -26.69
N LEU A 193 6.77 -14.45 -25.53
CA LEU A 193 7.42 -13.55 -24.57
C LEU A 193 8.18 -14.35 -23.49
N GLU A 194 9.38 -13.89 -23.18
CA GLU A 194 10.09 -14.29 -21.96
C GLU A 194 9.71 -13.32 -20.86
N VAL A 195 9.12 -13.82 -19.79
CA VAL A 195 8.58 -12.98 -18.69
C VAL A 195 9.34 -13.20 -17.39
N THR A 196 9.30 -12.20 -16.50
CA THR A 196 9.83 -12.30 -15.13
C THR A 196 8.78 -12.78 -14.14
N GLY A 197 7.49 -12.62 -14.46
CA GLY A 197 6.31 -13.04 -13.74
C GLY A 197 5.06 -12.75 -14.56
N TRP A 198 3.94 -13.40 -14.23
CA TRP A 198 2.65 -13.19 -14.89
C TRP A 198 1.51 -13.53 -13.93
N ARG A 199 1.10 -12.57 -13.09
CA ARG A 199 0.17 -12.79 -11.97
C ARG A 199 -0.68 -11.58 -11.63
N ASP A 200 -1.53 -11.71 -10.63
CA ASP A 200 -2.31 -10.67 -9.97
C ASP A 200 -3.29 -9.98 -10.91
N PRO A 201 -4.30 -10.71 -11.42
CA PRO A 201 -5.29 -10.16 -12.35
C PRO A 201 -6.09 -9.03 -11.68
N TYR A 202 -6.24 -7.94 -12.42
CA TYR A 202 -7.14 -6.84 -12.09
C TYR A 202 -8.06 -6.56 -13.27
N LEU A 203 -9.33 -6.26 -13.01
CA LEU A 203 -10.35 -6.03 -14.03
C LEU A 203 -10.93 -4.63 -13.88
N ASN A 204 -10.87 -3.83 -14.96
CA ASN A 204 -11.50 -2.50 -14.99
C ASN A 204 -11.82 -2.04 -16.41
N CYS A 205 -12.59 -0.96 -16.52
CA CYS A 205 -12.82 -0.24 -17.76
C CYS A 205 -11.61 0.66 -18.08
N TRP A 206 -11.37 0.90 -19.37
CA TRP A 206 -10.36 1.85 -19.84
C TRP A 206 -10.94 2.82 -20.87
N PRO A 207 -11.59 3.92 -20.41
CA PRO A 207 -12.33 4.81 -21.29
C PRO A 207 -11.48 5.49 -22.36
N SER A 208 -10.25 5.91 -22.05
CA SER A 208 -9.34 6.59 -22.98
C SER A 208 -8.87 5.65 -24.10
N LEU A 209 -8.55 4.39 -23.80
CA LEU A 209 -8.22 3.38 -24.80
C LEU A 209 -9.42 3.04 -25.68
N ARG A 210 -10.60 2.89 -25.08
CA ARG A 210 -11.86 2.66 -25.80
C ARG A 210 -12.12 3.78 -26.82
N ALA A 211 -11.97 5.04 -26.42
CA ALA A 211 -12.19 6.18 -27.30
C ALA A 211 -11.27 6.19 -28.53
N GLN A 212 -10.03 5.71 -28.38
CA GLN A 212 -9.06 5.66 -29.50
C GLN A 212 -9.28 4.48 -30.46
N ARG A 213 -9.85 3.38 -29.97
CA ARG A 213 -10.11 2.18 -30.78
C ARG A 213 -11.42 2.26 -31.58
N GLN A 214 -12.16 3.35 -31.52
CA GLN A 214 -13.44 3.53 -32.24
C GLN A 214 -13.24 3.64 -33.74
N GLY A 215 -13.24 2.50 -34.41
CA GLY A 215 -13.32 2.32 -35.86
C GLY A 215 -14.45 1.34 -36.24
N GLY A 216 -15.69 1.52 -35.71
CA GLY A 216 -16.88 0.84 -36.22
C GLY A 216 -17.22 -0.54 -35.63
N VAL A 217 -16.48 -1.07 -34.69
CA VAL A 217 -16.81 -2.28 -33.91
C VAL A 217 -17.09 -1.85 -32.48
N ALA A 218 -18.11 -2.41 -31.83
CA ALA A 218 -18.38 -2.19 -30.40
C ALA A 218 -17.10 -2.52 -29.61
N SER A 219 -16.46 -1.48 -29.06
CA SER A 219 -15.23 -1.67 -28.29
C SER A 219 -15.58 -2.32 -26.95
N PRO A 220 -14.78 -3.29 -26.49
CA PRO A 220 -15.01 -3.94 -25.21
C PRO A 220 -14.97 -2.90 -24.07
N ASP A 221 -15.82 -3.11 -23.08
CA ASP A 221 -15.87 -2.25 -21.91
C ASP A 221 -15.00 -2.74 -20.77
N LEU A 222 -14.48 -3.98 -20.85
CA LEU A 222 -13.71 -4.61 -19.79
C LEU A 222 -12.31 -4.99 -20.25
N TYR A 223 -11.33 -4.61 -19.45
CA TYR A 223 -9.93 -4.96 -19.67
C TYR A 223 -9.38 -5.74 -18.47
N GLY A 224 -8.49 -6.67 -18.76
CA GLY A 224 -7.70 -7.40 -17.77
C GLY A 224 -6.27 -6.91 -17.75
N PHE A 225 -5.75 -6.69 -16.56
CA PHE A 225 -4.40 -6.21 -16.28
C PHE A 225 -3.68 -7.28 -15.48
N ILE A 226 -2.59 -7.84 -16.01
CA ILE A 226 -1.79 -8.88 -15.36
C ILE A 226 -0.41 -8.33 -15.11
N SER A 227 0.04 -8.34 -13.87
CA SER A 227 1.34 -7.82 -13.46
C SER A 227 2.50 -8.74 -13.87
N GLY A 228 3.68 -8.15 -14.08
CA GLY A 228 4.90 -8.90 -14.36
C GLY A 228 5.97 -8.04 -15.00
N GLY A 229 6.71 -8.62 -15.93
CA GLY A 229 7.72 -7.93 -16.72
C GLY A 229 8.18 -8.78 -17.90
N ILE A 230 8.76 -8.12 -18.89
CA ILE A 230 9.45 -8.74 -20.02
C ILE A 230 10.93 -8.85 -19.65
N ALA A 231 11.41 -10.09 -19.62
CA ALA A 231 12.76 -10.41 -19.11
C ALA A 231 13.85 -9.63 -19.84
N LYS A 232 14.73 -8.97 -19.07
CA LYS A 232 15.85 -8.15 -19.55
C LYS A 232 15.44 -6.87 -20.31
N GLU A 233 14.15 -6.53 -20.35
CA GLU A 233 13.66 -5.37 -21.10
C GLU A 233 12.99 -4.36 -20.18
N SER A 234 11.88 -4.72 -19.55
CA SER A 234 11.09 -3.77 -18.75
C SER A 234 10.11 -4.48 -17.84
N PRO A 235 9.88 -4.01 -16.62
CA PRO A 235 8.66 -4.33 -15.90
C PRO A 235 7.47 -3.79 -16.70
N THR A 236 6.32 -4.45 -16.64
CA THR A 236 5.09 -4.03 -17.32
C THR A 236 3.84 -4.69 -16.74
N VAL A 237 2.71 -4.30 -17.26
CA VAL A 237 1.42 -4.98 -17.10
C VAL A 237 0.99 -5.52 -18.46
N PHE A 238 0.63 -6.80 -18.53
CA PHE A 238 0.08 -7.43 -19.73
C PHE A 238 -1.41 -7.13 -19.81
N VAL A 239 -1.84 -6.49 -20.89
CA VAL A 239 -3.22 -6.02 -21.04
C VAL A 239 -4.00 -6.93 -21.96
N TYR A 240 -5.20 -7.25 -21.52
CA TYR A 240 -6.15 -8.10 -22.23
C TYR A 240 -7.48 -7.38 -22.42
N VAL A 241 -8.14 -7.67 -23.53
CA VAL A 241 -9.58 -7.46 -23.69
C VAL A 241 -10.27 -8.65 -23.07
N VAL A 242 -11.27 -8.41 -22.22
CA VAL A 242 -12.05 -9.45 -21.55
C VAL A 242 -13.52 -9.32 -21.97
N ASN A 243 -14.14 -10.45 -22.30
CA ASN A 243 -15.57 -10.45 -22.60
C ASN A 243 -16.37 -10.27 -21.28
N PRO A 244 -17.13 -9.17 -21.09
CA PRO A 244 -17.87 -8.94 -19.85
C PRO A 244 -19.01 -9.95 -19.60
N ASP A 245 -19.49 -10.60 -20.67
CA ASP A 245 -20.54 -11.62 -20.62
C ASP A 245 -19.96 -13.05 -20.57
N ASN A 246 -18.63 -13.19 -20.64
CA ASN A 246 -17.92 -14.45 -20.50
C ASN A 246 -16.49 -14.24 -20.01
N LEU A 247 -16.27 -14.20 -18.71
CA LEU A 247 -14.96 -13.95 -18.09
C LEU A 247 -13.91 -15.04 -18.36
N THR A 248 -14.24 -16.09 -19.11
CA THR A 248 -13.24 -17.07 -19.56
C THR A 248 -12.56 -16.68 -20.87
N GLU A 249 -13.02 -15.60 -21.54
CA GLU A 249 -12.52 -15.13 -22.81
C GLU A 249 -11.61 -13.90 -22.63
N TRP A 250 -10.30 -14.12 -22.71
CA TRP A 250 -9.26 -13.11 -22.60
C TRP A 250 -8.44 -13.04 -23.89
N THR A 251 -8.31 -11.87 -24.47
CA THR A 251 -7.50 -11.64 -25.68
C THR A 251 -6.37 -10.67 -25.38
N TYR A 252 -5.13 -11.12 -25.45
CA TYR A 252 -3.94 -10.28 -25.26
C TYR A 252 -3.85 -9.21 -26.34
N ILE A 253 -3.60 -7.95 -25.93
CA ILE A 253 -3.52 -6.81 -26.83
C ILE A 253 -2.17 -6.05 -26.76
N GLY A 254 -1.32 -6.36 -25.79
CA GLY A 254 0.01 -5.77 -25.67
C GLY A 254 0.43 -5.50 -24.23
N PRO A 255 1.72 -5.14 -24.03
CA PRO A 255 2.17 -4.61 -22.76
C PRO A 255 1.60 -3.20 -22.54
N LEU A 256 1.37 -2.82 -21.29
CA LEU A 256 0.85 -1.49 -20.96
C LEU A 256 1.83 -0.39 -21.39
N LEU A 257 3.09 -0.53 -20.99
CA LEU A 257 4.17 0.40 -21.35
C LEU A 257 5.53 -0.28 -21.24
N HIS A 258 6.57 0.43 -21.72
CA HIS A 258 7.95 -0.01 -21.67
C HIS A 258 8.80 1.13 -21.10
N VAL A 259 9.22 1.02 -19.84
CA VAL A 259 10.00 2.04 -19.12
C VAL A 259 11.50 1.71 -19.03
N GLY A 260 11.88 0.46 -19.34
CA GLY A 260 13.23 -0.04 -19.11
C GLY A 260 13.43 -0.52 -17.66
N LEU A 261 14.56 -1.19 -17.40
CA LEU A 261 14.87 -1.73 -16.08
C LEU A 261 15.37 -0.62 -15.16
N ASN A 262 14.90 -0.62 -13.92
CA ASN A 262 15.31 0.32 -12.87
C ASN A 262 15.25 1.79 -13.31
N TYR A 263 14.22 2.16 -14.07
CA TYR A 263 14.02 3.56 -14.45
C TYR A 263 13.70 4.40 -13.20
N ARG A 264 14.46 5.48 -13.01
CA ARG A 264 14.40 6.33 -11.82
C ARG A 264 14.23 7.79 -12.23
N PRO A 265 13.00 8.29 -12.38
CA PRO A 265 12.75 9.68 -12.80
C PRO A 265 13.39 10.69 -11.84
N SER A 266 13.16 10.53 -10.53
CA SER A 266 13.77 11.33 -9.46
C SER A 266 13.49 10.72 -8.07
N ARG A 267 13.94 11.39 -7.00
CA ARG A 267 13.61 11.02 -5.61
C ARG A 267 12.10 11.04 -5.30
N TRP A 268 11.31 11.78 -6.09
CA TRP A 268 9.85 11.90 -5.92
C TRP A 268 9.08 10.69 -6.47
N SER A 269 9.69 9.96 -7.40
CA SER A 269 9.03 8.84 -8.11
C SER A 269 9.62 7.47 -7.75
N GLY A 270 10.79 7.43 -7.10
CA GLY A 270 11.46 6.19 -6.73
C GLY A 270 12.05 5.45 -7.93
N ASP A 271 12.25 4.14 -7.76
CA ASP A 271 12.79 3.20 -8.74
C ASP A 271 11.65 2.29 -9.21
N LEU A 272 11.43 2.21 -10.52
CA LEU A 272 10.37 1.40 -11.10
C LEU A 272 10.69 -0.11 -11.16
N GLY A 273 11.85 -0.53 -10.67
CA GLY A 273 12.25 -1.92 -10.51
C GLY A 273 12.45 -2.70 -11.81
N VAL A 274 12.31 -4.02 -11.71
CA VAL A 274 12.50 -4.96 -12.83
C VAL A 274 11.31 -5.88 -13.06
N ASN A 275 10.40 -5.97 -12.09
CA ASN A 275 9.15 -6.73 -12.16
C ASN A 275 8.06 -5.99 -11.39
N TRP A 276 6.81 -6.06 -11.88
CA TRP A 276 5.68 -5.45 -11.19
C TRP A 276 4.72 -6.51 -10.64
N GLU A 277 4.10 -6.19 -9.51
CA GLU A 277 3.12 -7.02 -8.82
C GLU A 277 1.88 -6.21 -8.46
N VAL A 278 0.76 -6.87 -8.35
CA VAL A 278 -0.53 -6.34 -7.86
C VAL A 278 -0.88 -4.99 -8.49
N ALA A 279 -0.75 -4.89 -9.83
CA ALA A 279 -1.06 -3.67 -10.54
C ALA A 279 -2.58 -3.45 -10.59
N ASN A 280 -3.01 -2.26 -10.17
CA ASN A 280 -4.39 -1.80 -10.21
C ASN A 280 -4.50 -0.61 -11.14
N PHE A 281 -5.39 -0.69 -12.11
CA PHE A 281 -5.62 0.34 -13.11
C PHE A 281 -6.97 1.02 -12.90
N PHE A 282 -7.01 2.35 -12.97
CA PHE A 282 -8.25 3.14 -12.94
C PHE A 282 -8.07 4.53 -13.54
N THR A 283 -9.17 5.13 -14.00
CA THR A 283 -9.21 6.50 -14.50
C THR A 283 -9.76 7.41 -13.40
N LEU A 284 -9.03 8.48 -13.08
CA LEU A 284 -9.45 9.51 -12.13
C LEU A 284 -9.74 10.80 -12.86
N THR A 285 -10.75 11.56 -12.37
CA THR A 285 -11.17 12.82 -12.97
C THR A 285 -11.22 13.92 -11.92
N ASP A 286 -10.65 15.09 -12.25
CA ASP A 286 -10.74 16.31 -11.46
C ASP A 286 -10.94 17.53 -12.37
N GLY A 287 -11.94 18.37 -12.07
CA GLY A 287 -12.23 19.57 -12.86
C GLY A 287 -12.46 19.32 -14.36
N GLY A 288 -12.99 18.15 -14.74
CA GLY A 288 -13.20 17.76 -16.14
C GLY A 288 -11.94 17.21 -16.85
N VAL A 289 -10.81 17.10 -16.15
CA VAL A 289 -9.58 16.49 -16.67
C VAL A 289 -9.46 15.07 -16.13
N SER A 290 -9.35 14.09 -17.04
CA SER A 290 -9.17 12.69 -16.67
C SER A 290 -7.71 12.24 -16.87
N ARG A 291 -7.24 11.35 -15.98
CA ARG A 291 -5.91 10.72 -16.07
C ARG A 291 -6.04 9.24 -15.74
N ASP A 292 -5.32 8.43 -16.50
CA ASP A 292 -5.20 6.99 -16.28
C ASP A 292 -4.07 6.72 -15.31
N ILE A 293 -4.39 6.06 -14.20
CA ILE A 293 -3.48 5.81 -13.08
C ILE A 293 -3.30 4.31 -12.90
N VAL A 294 -2.06 3.91 -12.59
CA VAL A 294 -1.72 2.56 -12.17
C VAL A 294 -1.05 2.63 -10.80
N ILE A 295 -1.52 1.84 -9.83
CA ILE A 295 -0.82 1.57 -8.56
C ILE A 295 -0.22 0.17 -8.66
N PHE A 296 1.03 -0.02 -8.27
CA PHE A 296 1.72 -1.30 -8.40
C PHE A 296 2.87 -1.44 -7.40
N GLY A 297 3.18 -2.68 -7.04
CA GLY A 297 4.42 -3.06 -6.37
C GLY A 297 5.55 -3.19 -7.39
N ALA A 298 6.71 -2.62 -7.11
CA ALA A 298 7.91 -2.76 -7.93
C ALA A 298 8.96 -3.59 -7.19
N GLU A 299 9.39 -4.70 -7.78
CA GLU A 299 10.45 -5.57 -7.27
C GLU A 299 11.79 -5.29 -7.95
N GLY A 300 12.88 -5.64 -7.25
CA GLY A 300 14.24 -5.46 -7.76
C GLY A 300 14.65 -3.99 -7.88
N CYS A 301 14.09 -3.14 -7.04
CA CYS A 301 14.50 -1.75 -6.92
C CYS A 301 15.94 -1.66 -6.43
N LEU A 302 16.70 -0.71 -6.94
CA LEU A 302 18.05 -0.43 -6.43
C LEU A 302 17.92 0.26 -5.08
N SER A 303 18.41 -0.37 -4.02
CA SER A 303 18.36 0.18 -2.67
C SER A 303 19.11 1.51 -2.59
N CYS A 304 18.44 2.52 -2.03
CA CYS A 304 19.05 3.80 -1.70
C CYS A 304 19.40 3.90 -0.20
N GLU A 305 18.90 2.99 0.63
CA GLU A 305 19.02 3.04 2.07
C GLU A 305 20.16 2.15 2.56
N VAL A 306 21.21 2.78 3.06
CA VAL A 306 22.32 2.06 3.71
C VAL A 306 21.83 1.49 5.03
N GLY A 307 21.87 0.17 5.16
CA GLY A 307 21.52 -0.55 6.40
C GLY A 307 20.08 -1.06 6.50
N SER A 308 19.23 -0.83 5.50
CA SER A 308 17.91 -1.46 5.44
C SER A 308 18.05 -2.98 5.33
N LYS A 309 17.25 -3.70 6.12
CA LYS A 309 17.13 -5.16 6.08
C LYS A 309 15.92 -5.63 5.27
N ARG A 310 15.12 -4.70 4.76
CA ARG A 310 13.93 -5.00 3.96
C ARG A 310 14.31 -5.46 2.56
N VAL A 311 13.45 -6.28 1.97
CA VAL A 311 13.54 -6.63 0.55
C VAL A 311 13.47 -5.35 -0.30
N PRO A 312 14.36 -5.17 -1.30
CA PRO A 312 14.37 -3.96 -2.12
C PRO A 312 13.17 -3.95 -3.08
N ARG A 313 12.09 -3.32 -2.62
CA ARG A 313 10.83 -3.15 -3.35
C ARG A 313 10.15 -1.85 -2.93
N SER A 314 9.24 -1.36 -3.76
CA SER A 314 8.52 -0.11 -3.52
C SER A 314 7.06 -0.23 -3.93
N LEU A 315 6.18 0.46 -3.23
CA LEU A 315 4.78 0.64 -3.63
C LEU A 315 4.63 1.98 -4.33
N LEU A 316 4.33 1.94 -5.62
CA LEU A 316 4.36 3.09 -6.51
C LEU A 316 3.01 3.35 -7.16
N TRP A 317 2.86 4.55 -7.71
CA TRP A 317 1.77 4.89 -8.62
C TRP A 317 2.32 5.63 -9.84
N MET A 318 1.61 5.55 -10.96
CA MET A 318 2.01 6.14 -12.23
C MET A 318 0.81 6.66 -12.99
N CYS A 319 0.96 7.81 -13.64
CA CYS A 319 0.07 8.30 -14.67
C CYS A 319 0.60 7.91 -16.04
N ILE A 320 -0.30 7.48 -16.91
CA ILE A 320 0.03 7.06 -18.28
C ILE A 320 -0.84 7.77 -19.29
N ASN A 321 -0.35 7.90 -20.50
CA ASN A 321 -1.07 8.45 -21.65
C ASN A 321 -1.21 7.39 -22.73
N VAL A 322 -2.43 7.08 -23.16
CA VAL A 322 -2.70 6.15 -24.26
C VAL A 322 -2.03 6.65 -25.54
N ARG A 323 -1.29 5.78 -26.21
CA ARG A 323 -0.64 6.11 -27.49
C ARG A 323 -1.67 6.37 -28.58
N PRO A 324 -1.50 7.42 -29.39
CA PRO A 324 -2.39 7.67 -30.51
C PRO A 324 -2.21 6.64 -31.64
N GLY A 325 -3.28 6.33 -32.36
CA GLY A 325 -3.23 5.52 -33.58
C GLY A 325 -3.06 4.01 -33.37
N LEU A 326 -3.35 3.48 -32.17
CA LEU A 326 -3.30 2.05 -31.88
C LEU A 326 -4.26 1.29 -32.81
N GLN A 327 -3.70 0.47 -33.71
CA GLN A 327 -4.48 -0.43 -34.54
C GLN A 327 -4.88 -1.67 -33.73
N ALA A 328 -6.09 -2.19 -34.01
CA ALA A 328 -6.69 -3.30 -33.26
C ALA A 328 -5.89 -4.63 -33.25
N GLN A 329 -4.78 -4.74 -33.98
CA GLN A 329 -4.06 -5.98 -34.22
C GLN A 329 -2.54 -5.94 -33.96
N SER A 330 -1.98 -4.86 -33.43
CA SER A 330 -0.54 -4.85 -33.10
C SER A 330 -0.30 -5.46 -31.71
N SER A 331 -0.28 -6.79 -31.65
CA SER A 331 0.12 -7.52 -30.43
C SER A 331 1.64 -7.42 -30.26
N GLY A 332 2.09 -6.55 -29.35
CA GLY A 332 3.54 -6.44 -29.03
C GLY A 332 4.03 -5.04 -28.75
N GLU A 333 3.38 -4.02 -29.31
CA GLU A 333 3.72 -2.62 -29.02
C GLU A 333 3.06 -2.14 -27.71
N PRO A 334 3.77 -1.29 -26.93
CA PRO A 334 3.19 -0.70 -25.73
C PRO A 334 1.94 0.14 -26.05
N LEU A 335 0.92 0.02 -25.18
CA LEU A 335 -0.38 0.69 -25.37
C LEU A 335 -0.37 2.14 -24.88
N ALA A 336 0.56 2.48 -23.99
CA ALA A 336 0.65 3.80 -23.37
C ALA A 336 2.11 4.23 -23.19
N ASP A 337 2.30 5.52 -22.94
CA ASP A 337 3.56 6.13 -22.55
C ASP A 337 3.50 6.57 -21.09
N TYR A 338 4.66 6.54 -20.44
CA TYR A 338 4.86 7.12 -19.12
C TYR A 338 4.62 8.64 -19.17
N SER A 339 3.93 9.16 -18.15
CA SER A 339 3.70 10.59 -17.99
C SER A 339 4.43 11.13 -16.75
N PHE A 340 3.97 10.78 -15.56
CA PHE A 340 4.59 11.12 -14.28
C PHE A 340 4.25 10.05 -13.24
N SER A 341 4.99 9.97 -12.14
CA SER A 341 4.79 8.93 -11.14
C SER A 341 5.22 9.38 -9.75
N GLY A 342 4.75 8.70 -8.73
CA GLY A 342 5.13 8.93 -7.34
C GLY A 342 5.21 7.64 -6.53
N ILE A 343 5.68 7.77 -5.32
CA ILE A 343 5.67 6.70 -4.33
C ILE A 343 4.32 6.73 -3.62
N PHE A 344 3.62 5.61 -3.60
CA PHE A 344 2.29 5.52 -2.99
C PHE A 344 2.37 5.46 -1.46
N ASP A 345 3.37 4.75 -0.93
CA ASP A 345 3.71 4.71 0.49
C ASP A 345 5.23 4.59 0.66
N HIS A 346 5.82 5.47 1.43
CA HIS A 346 7.27 5.55 1.64
C HIS A 346 7.80 4.65 2.77
N GLY A 347 6.93 3.88 3.42
CA GLY A 347 7.29 3.02 4.54
C GLY A 347 7.28 1.54 4.20
N CYS A 348 6.66 0.74 5.06
CA CYS A 348 6.62 -0.71 4.93
C CYS A 348 5.35 -1.26 4.27
N CYS A 349 4.59 -0.43 3.55
CA CYS A 349 3.46 -0.91 2.76
C CYS A 349 3.90 -1.50 1.43
N TYR A 350 3.23 -2.58 1.03
CA TYR A 350 3.39 -3.21 -0.27
C TYR A 350 2.05 -3.79 -0.77
N ALA A 351 1.99 -4.28 -2.02
CA ALA A 351 0.85 -5.00 -2.59
C ALA A 351 -0.49 -4.30 -2.36
N ALA A 352 -0.66 -3.10 -2.94
CA ALA A 352 -1.94 -2.40 -2.89
C ALA A 352 -2.98 -3.06 -3.77
N ASN A 353 -4.21 -3.20 -3.28
CA ASN A 353 -5.36 -3.61 -4.08
C ASN A 353 -6.52 -2.63 -3.87
N SER A 354 -7.31 -2.41 -4.92
CA SER A 354 -8.33 -1.37 -4.95
C SER A 354 -9.64 -1.85 -5.54
N PHE A 355 -10.72 -1.11 -5.24
CA PHE A 355 -12.00 -1.27 -5.90
C PHE A 355 -12.71 0.07 -6.00
N TRP A 356 -13.63 0.18 -6.96
CA TRP A 356 -14.59 1.28 -7.02
C TRP A 356 -15.71 1.04 -6.02
N ASP A 357 -15.85 1.97 -5.07
CA ASP A 357 -16.94 1.95 -4.11
C ASP A 357 -18.16 2.69 -4.68
N PRO A 358 -19.24 1.98 -5.04
CA PRO A 358 -20.43 2.63 -5.62
C PRO A 358 -21.22 3.44 -4.60
N VAL A 359 -20.94 3.29 -3.30
CA VAL A 359 -21.65 4.05 -2.25
C VAL A 359 -21.08 5.47 -2.11
N THR A 360 -19.77 5.60 -2.21
CA THR A 360 -19.08 6.89 -2.08
C THR A 360 -18.63 7.46 -3.42
N GLU A 361 -18.71 6.68 -4.50
CA GLU A 361 -18.22 7.02 -5.84
C GLU A 361 -16.72 7.38 -5.82
N GLU A 362 -15.94 6.58 -5.07
CA GLU A 362 -14.49 6.74 -4.93
C GLU A 362 -13.75 5.40 -5.05
N TYR A 363 -12.48 5.45 -5.44
CA TYR A 363 -11.61 4.29 -5.33
C TYR A 363 -11.07 4.16 -3.92
N VAL A 364 -11.30 3.00 -3.32
CA VAL A 364 -10.78 2.59 -2.01
C VAL A 364 -9.61 1.65 -2.21
N VAL A 365 -8.53 1.88 -1.49
CA VAL A 365 -7.27 1.11 -1.57
C VAL A 365 -6.92 0.56 -0.20
N TYR A 366 -6.56 -0.72 -0.13
CA TYR A 366 -5.90 -1.36 0.99
C TYR A 366 -4.51 -1.83 0.57
N CYS A 367 -3.57 -1.83 1.51
CA CYS A 367 -2.21 -2.29 1.29
C CYS A 367 -1.83 -3.32 2.37
N TRP A 368 -0.86 -4.17 2.07
CA TRP A 368 -0.22 -5.00 3.07
C TRP A 368 0.87 -4.21 3.80
N ILE A 369 0.77 -4.08 5.13
CA ILE A 369 1.82 -3.58 6.00
C ILE A 369 2.65 -4.78 6.46
N THR A 370 3.92 -4.80 6.08
CA THR A 370 4.81 -5.94 6.27
C THR A 370 5.29 -6.09 7.71
N GLU A 371 5.80 -7.27 8.06
CA GLU A 371 6.43 -7.57 9.36
C GLU A 371 7.95 -7.80 9.23
N GLU A 372 8.56 -7.30 8.15
CA GLU A 372 9.98 -7.52 7.81
C GLU A 372 10.97 -6.79 8.72
N ASP A 373 10.49 -5.83 9.51
CA ASP A 373 11.33 -5.12 10.49
C ASP A 373 11.62 -5.95 11.74
N LEU A 374 10.87 -7.04 11.98
CA LEU A 374 11.15 -7.99 13.05
C LEU A 374 12.07 -9.12 12.59
N PRO A 375 13.06 -9.50 13.39
CA PRO A 375 13.79 -10.74 13.12
C PRO A 375 12.86 -11.95 13.32
N ASP A 376 13.11 -13.04 12.57
CA ASP A 376 12.27 -14.25 12.55
C ASP A 376 11.92 -14.78 13.94
N ARG A 377 12.88 -14.80 14.88
CA ARG A 377 12.66 -15.26 16.25
C ARG A 377 11.58 -14.46 17.00
N LEU A 378 11.47 -13.15 16.76
CA LEU A 378 10.42 -12.31 17.36
C LEU A 378 9.12 -12.47 16.61
N ARG A 379 9.17 -12.49 15.28
CA ARG A 379 8.02 -12.71 14.41
C ARG A 379 7.36 -14.07 14.69
N HIS A 380 8.15 -15.15 14.81
CA HIS A 380 7.61 -16.47 15.16
C HIS A 380 7.01 -16.49 16.57
N ARG A 381 7.64 -15.80 17.54
CA ARG A 381 7.12 -15.73 18.92
C ARG A 381 5.74 -15.07 18.99
N GLN A 382 5.48 -14.05 18.17
CA GLN A 382 4.16 -13.38 18.17
C GLN A 382 3.05 -14.22 17.52
N GLY A 383 3.36 -15.22 16.68
CA GLY A 383 2.41 -16.17 16.10
C GLY A 383 1.52 -15.61 14.97
N TRP A 384 1.83 -14.42 14.47
CA TRP A 384 1.17 -13.76 13.34
C TRP A 384 2.17 -12.88 12.59
N SER A 385 1.88 -12.54 11.34
CA SER A 385 2.73 -11.70 10.51
C SER A 385 1.91 -10.99 9.45
N GLY A 386 2.12 -9.68 9.30
CA GLY A 386 1.41 -8.85 8.34
C GLY A 386 0.04 -8.41 8.80
N ILE A 387 -0.39 -7.25 8.31
CA ILE A 387 -1.69 -6.63 8.56
C ILE A 387 -2.13 -5.85 7.33
N MET A 388 -3.41 -5.52 7.22
CA MET A 388 -3.91 -4.56 6.23
C MET A 388 -3.76 -3.13 6.74
N SER A 389 -3.44 -2.21 5.84
CA SER A 389 -3.54 -0.77 6.12
C SER A 389 -4.98 -0.37 6.41
N LEU A 390 -5.17 0.84 6.91
CA LEU A 390 -6.49 1.47 6.93
C LEU A 390 -6.97 1.74 5.49
N PRO A 391 -8.30 1.83 5.26
CA PRO A 391 -8.84 2.19 3.96
C PRO A 391 -8.38 3.58 3.54
N ARG A 392 -7.89 3.69 2.31
CA ARG A 392 -7.40 4.93 1.72
C ARG A 392 -8.23 5.31 0.51
N LEU A 393 -8.59 6.57 0.39
CA LEU A 393 -9.23 7.11 -0.80
C LEU A 393 -8.18 7.76 -1.69
N VAL A 394 -8.27 7.49 -3.00
CA VAL A 394 -7.38 8.08 -4.01
C VAL A 394 -8.16 8.99 -4.95
N ARG A 395 -7.60 10.17 -5.22
CA ARG A 395 -8.17 11.16 -6.13
C ARG A 395 -7.08 11.82 -6.97
N LEU A 396 -7.41 12.19 -8.18
CA LEU A 396 -6.65 13.21 -8.89
C LEU A 396 -6.94 14.55 -8.21
N VAL A 397 -5.92 15.38 -7.98
CA VAL A 397 -6.07 16.73 -7.44
C VAL A 397 -5.33 17.74 -8.29
N THR A 398 -5.98 18.83 -8.63
CA THR A 398 -5.41 19.96 -9.35
C THR A 398 -5.24 21.15 -8.40
N LEU A 399 -4.00 21.55 -8.17
CA LEU A 399 -3.64 22.74 -7.41
C LEU A 399 -3.53 23.91 -8.39
N HIS A 400 -4.29 24.96 -8.16
CA HIS A 400 -4.37 26.14 -9.03
C HIS A 400 -3.46 27.26 -8.53
N ASN A 401 -2.97 28.12 -9.45
CA ASN A 401 -2.17 29.30 -9.15
C ASN A 401 -0.88 28.99 -8.36
N VAL A 402 -0.29 27.81 -8.60
CA VAL A 402 0.98 27.42 -7.96
C VAL A 402 2.11 28.30 -8.51
N LYS A 403 2.78 29.00 -7.64
CA LYS A 403 3.91 29.87 -7.98
C LYS A 403 5.23 29.11 -7.96
N ARG A 404 5.46 28.33 -6.91
CA ARG A 404 6.70 27.56 -6.67
C ARG A 404 6.49 26.47 -5.61
N ALA A 405 7.40 25.52 -5.60
CA ALA A 405 7.63 24.65 -4.45
C ALA A 405 8.53 25.35 -3.42
N HIS A 406 8.72 24.76 -2.26
CA HIS A 406 9.48 25.38 -1.17
C HIS A 406 10.96 25.61 -1.55
N GLN A 407 11.66 24.58 -2.01
CA GLN A 407 13.05 24.63 -2.46
C GLN A 407 13.23 24.11 -3.89
N SER A 408 12.60 22.99 -4.22
CA SER A 408 12.76 22.34 -5.52
C SER A 408 12.17 23.19 -6.65
N LYS A 409 12.76 23.08 -7.84
CA LYS A 409 12.11 23.56 -9.06
C LYS A 409 10.90 22.67 -9.35
N LEU A 410 9.76 23.25 -9.76
CA LEU A 410 8.55 22.48 -10.06
C LEU A 410 8.83 21.35 -11.04
N GLU A 411 9.63 21.61 -12.08
CA GLU A 411 9.98 20.64 -13.13
C GLU A 411 10.83 19.46 -12.62
N SER A 412 11.47 19.59 -11.47
CA SER A 412 12.24 18.50 -10.85
C SER A 412 11.38 17.57 -9.99
N ILE A 413 10.12 17.95 -9.73
CA ILE A 413 9.17 17.14 -8.96
C ILE A 413 8.43 16.22 -9.92
N THR A 414 8.96 15.03 -10.13
CA THR A 414 8.42 14.09 -11.12
C THR A 414 7.13 13.37 -10.69
N SER A 415 6.65 13.64 -9.47
CA SER A 415 5.35 13.16 -8.99
C SER A 415 4.18 14.12 -9.29
N VAL A 416 4.43 15.15 -10.11
CA VAL A 416 3.40 16.10 -10.51
C VAL A 416 3.41 16.32 -12.02
N GLU A 417 2.23 16.60 -12.56
CA GLU A 417 2.06 17.18 -13.89
C GLU A 417 1.94 18.70 -13.78
N ILE A 418 2.66 19.43 -14.62
CA ILE A 418 2.68 20.90 -14.61
C ILE A 418 2.05 21.41 -15.91
N GLU A 419 1.03 22.23 -15.78
CA GLU A 419 0.37 22.90 -16.91
C GLU A 419 0.39 24.42 -16.69
N ARG A 420 1.00 25.14 -17.66
CA ARG A 420 1.13 26.58 -17.60
C ARG A 420 0.09 27.24 -18.48
N HIS A 421 -0.72 28.11 -17.88
CA HIS A 421 -1.73 28.91 -18.54
C HIS A 421 -1.45 30.41 -18.38
N SER A 422 -2.08 31.22 -19.19
CA SER A 422 -2.00 32.69 -19.06
C SER A 422 -2.48 33.20 -17.68
N GLN A 423 -3.32 32.43 -16.99
CA GLN A 423 -3.91 32.76 -15.69
C GLN A 423 -3.14 32.17 -14.50
N GLY A 424 -2.07 31.40 -14.72
CA GLY A 424 -1.28 30.78 -13.65
C GLY A 424 -0.87 29.35 -13.98
N THR A 425 -0.06 28.76 -13.10
CA THR A 425 0.39 27.37 -13.22
C THR A 425 -0.55 26.44 -12.45
N GLN A 426 -0.98 25.39 -13.10
CA GLN A 426 -1.67 24.27 -12.46
C GLN A 426 -0.70 23.12 -12.21
N VAL A 427 -0.85 22.47 -11.07
CA VAL A 427 -0.06 21.28 -10.68
C VAL A 427 -1.03 20.18 -10.34
N ARG A 428 -0.95 19.04 -11.05
CA ARG A 428 -1.78 17.85 -10.78
C ARG A 428 -0.96 16.73 -10.20
N THR A 429 -1.54 16.01 -9.25
CA THR A 429 -0.93 14.85 -8.62
C THR A 429 -1.98 13.89 -8.07
N LEU A 430 -1.55 12.72 -7.62
CA LEU A 430 -2.40 11.82 -6.86
C LEU A 430 -2.53 12.31 -5.41
N SER A 431 -3.76 12.40 -4.92
CA SER A 431 -4.07 12.57 -3.51
C SER A 431 -4.39 11.22 -2.89
N VAL A 432 -3.80 10.95 -1.73
CA VAL A 432 -4.05 9.74 -0.91
C VAL A 432 -4.42 10.19 0.50
N ARG A 433 -5.60 9.84 0.95
CA ARG A 433 -6.11 10.25 2.27
C ARG A 433 -6.81 9.10 2.98
N PRO A 434 -6.88 9.12 4.32
CA PRO A 434 -7.71 8.16 5.07
C PRO A 434 -9.18 8.27 4.65
N ASP A 435 -9.87 7.13 4.64
CA ASP A 435 -11.31 7.10 4.41
C ASP A 435 -12.06 7.77 5.58
N PRO A 436 -12.98 8.73 5.35
CA PRO A 436 -13.73 9.37 6.42
C PRO A 436 -14.58 8.41 7.28
N ARG A 437 -14.90 7.21 6.80
CA ARG A 437 -15.60 6.18 7.59
C ARG A 437 -14.81 5.76 8.84
N LEU A 438 -13.49 5.96 8.85
CA LEU A 438 -12.64 5.77 10.04
C LEU A 438 -13.08 6.65 11.23
N ASN A 439 -13.84 7.71 11.02
CA ASN A 439 -14.39 8.52 12.10
C ASN A 439 -15.25 7.72 13.09
N ILE A 440 -15.78 6.55 12.69
CA ILE A 440 -16.54 5.66 13.57
C ILE A 440 -15.68 5.16 14.75
N LEU A 441 -14.37 5.04 14.55
CA LEU A 441 -13.43 4.63 15.61
C LEU A 441 -13.36 5.62 16.77
N ARG A 442 -13.78 6.87 16.55
CA ARG A 442 -13.75 7.96 17.54
C ARG A 442 -14.89 7.90 18.56
N THR A 443 -15.88 7.01 18.36
CA THR A 443 -17.17 7.02 19.11
C THR A 443 -16.99 7.02 20.62
N SER A 444 -15.96 6.34 21.14
CA SER A 444 -15.66 6.29 22.59
C SER A 444 -14.32 6.96 22.93
N ALA A 445 -13.68 7.61 21.98
CA ALA A 445 -12.37 8.23 22.18
C ALA A 445 -12.49 9.53 22.99
N ARG A 446 -11.43 9.82 23.73
CA ARG A 446 -11.28 11.11 24.41
C ARG A 446 -10.72 12.14 23.43
N GLU A 447 -11.44 13.24 23.25
CA GLU A 447 -10.93 14.36 22.46
C GLU A 447 -9.99 15.26 23.26
N LEU A 448 -8.90 15.67 22.59
CA LEU A 448 -7.93 16.63 23.08
C LEU A 448 -7.61 17.60 21.95
N HIS A 449 -7.36 18.86 22.28
CA HIS A 449 -6.98 19.84 21.28
C HIS A 449 -5.95 20.85 21.79
N LEU A 450 -5.14 21.37 20.88
CA LEU A 450 -4.30 22.55 21.05
C LEU A 450 -4.55 23.51 19.88
N SER A 451 -4.44 24.81 20.14
CA SER A 451 -4.55 25.82 19.10
C SER A 451 -3.66 27.02 19.35
N ASN A 452 -3.17 27.62 18.25
CA ASN A 452 -2.38 28.86 18.26
C ASN A 452 -1.14 28.81 19.17
N VAL A 453 -0.39 27.69 19.12
CA VAL A 453 0.83 27.52 19.91
C VAL A 453 2.05 27.96 19.08
N GLN A 454 2.81 28.93 19.57
CA GLN A 454 4.08 29.33 18.97
C GLN A 454 5.16 28.31 19.31
N LEU A 455 5.90 27.81 18.34
CA LEU A 455 6.94 26.79 18.49
C LEU A 455 8.31 27.37 18.13
N GLY A 456 9.35 26.96 18.88
CA GLY A 456 10.73 27.42 18.65
C GLY A 456 10.98 28.87 19.01
N SER A 457 10.17 29.48 19.88
CA SER A 457 10.37 30.81 20.42
C SER A 457 11.23 30.74 21.70
N VAL A 458 12.05 31.77 21.93
CA VAL A 458 12.95 31.90 23.13
C VAL A 458 12.14 32.20 24.42
N ALA A 459 10.86 32.56 24.31
CA ALA A 459 10.04 32.91 25.47
C ALA A 459 9.62 31.63 26.23
N HIS A 460 9.55 31.72 27.56
CA HIS A 460 9.11 30.68 28.49
C HIS A 460 7.63 30.28 28.24
N GLN A 461 7.37 29.55 27.17
CA GLN A 461 6.06 28.97 26.96
C GLN A 461 6.02 27.54 27.51
N PRO A 462 4.89 27.10 28.08
CA PRO A 462 4.73 25.70 28.46
C PRO A 462 4.93 24.81 27.23
N PRO A 463 5.51 23.61 27.39
CA PRO A 463 5.69 22.69 26.28
C PRO A 463 4.34 22.40 25.63
N ALA A 464 4.29 22.42 24.30
CA ALA A 464 3.12 22.02 23.51
C ALA A 464 2.94 20.50 23.64
N PHE A 465 2.37 20.06 24.76
CA PHE A 465 2.28 18.67 25.17
C PHE A 465 0.81 18.27 25.42
N LEU A 466 0.41 17.12 24.89
CA LEU A 466 -0.88 16.49 25.14
C LEU A 466 -0.67 15.09 25.70
N PRO A 467 -1.14 14.80 26.94
CA PRO A 467 -1.01 13.49 27.54
C PRO A 467 -1.99 12.50 26.93
N LEU A 468 -1.50 11.33 26.52
CA LEU A 468 -2.30 10.21 26.04
C LEU A 468 -2.43 9.13 27.12
N ARG A 469 -3.45 8.28 26.97
CA ARG A 469 -3.73 7.16 27.87
C ARG A 469 -3.60 5.81 27.18
N THR A 470 -3.64 5.81 25.86
CA THR A 470 -3.64 4.58 25.07
C THR A 470 -2.64 4.66 23.91
N ALA A 471 -2.24 3.51 23.40
CA ALA A 471 -1.49 3.39 22.14
C ALA A 471 -2.44 3.20 20.93
N ARG A 472 -3.63 3.81 20.98
CA ARG A 472 -4.66 3.75 19.94
C ARG A 472 -5.26 5.13 19.78
N TRP A 473 -4.74 5.88 18.85
CA TRP A 473 -5.15 7.27 18.69
C TRP A 473 -5.10 7.71 17.22
N GLU A 474 -5.83 8.75 16.95
CA GLU A 474 -5.78 9.53 15.72
C GLU A 474 -5.39 10.97 16.07
N MET A 475 -4.64 11.61 15.18
CA MET A 475 -4.25 13.00 15.31
C MET A 475 -4.29 13.71 13.96
N THR A 476 -4.85 14.92 13.95
CA THR A 476 -4.65 15.90 12.86
C THR A 476 -3.91 17.11 13.41
N ALA A 477 -2.91 17.62 12.68
CA ALA A 477 -2.16 18.81 13.06
C ALA A 477 -1.90 19.71 11.85
N THR A 478 -2.00 21.01 12.06
CA THR A 478 -1.76 22.04 11.03
C THR A 478 -0.74 23.05 11.53
N PHE A 479 0.36 23.22 10.76
CA PHE A 479 1.44 24.15 11.10
C PHE A 479 1.61 25.20 10.02
N VAL A 480 1.75 26.46 10.43
CA VAL A 480 2.27 27.54 9.58
C VAL A 480 3.76 27.67 9.84
N ILE A 481 4.53 27.58 8.78
CA ILE A 481 6.00 27.50 8.84
C ILE A 481 6.59 28.89 8.76
N GLY A 482 7.45 29.23 9.71
CA GLY A 482 8.22 30.49 9.70
C GLY A 482 9.41 30.42 8.76
N THR A 483 9.88 31.58 8.31
CA THR A 483 11.01 31.72 7.35
C THR A 483 12.34 31.16 7.85
N HIS A 484 12.50 31.00 9.16
CA HIS A 484 13.72 30.50 9.81
C HIS A 484 13.54 29.11 10.41
N CYS A 485 12.51 28.39 10.02
CA CYS A 485 12.26 27.03 10.50
C CYS A 485 13.31 26.06 9.95
N ALA A 486 14.04 25.38 10.85
CA ALA A 486 14.98 24.32 10.50
C ALA A 486 14.31 22.95 10.49
N ALA A 487 13.41 22.69 11.45
CA ALA A 487 12.60 21.48 11.51
C ALA A 487 11.33 21.76 12.31
N VAL A 488 10.24 21.06 11.96
CA VAL A 488 8.93 21.15 12.63
C VAL A 488 8.26 19.79 12.66
N GLY A 489 7.58 19.49 13.76
CA GLY A 489 6.90 18.21 13.88
C GLY A 489 6.44 17.88 15.29
N LEU A 490 6.45 16.58 15.61
CA LEU A 490 6.05 16.10 16.92
C LEU A 490 6.84 14.85 17.35
N GLU A 491 6.93 14.67 18.66
CA GLU A 491 7.42 13.45 19.32
C GLU A 491 6.24 12.67 19.91
N ILE A 492 6.22 11.35 19.69
CA ILE A 492 5.29 10.39 20.29
C ILE A 492 6.04 9.68 21.41
N GLY A 493 5.64 9.89 22.66
CA GLY A 493 6.28 9.27 23.82
C GLY A 493 5.78 7.86 24.08
N HIS A 494 6.70 6.89 24.13
CA HIS A 494 6.41 5.49 24.48
C HIS A 494 6.92 5.14 25.90
N SER A 495 7.55 6.11 26.58
CA SER A 495 7.92 6.04 27.99
C SER A 495 7.67 7.41 28.65
N PRO A 496 7.47 7.48 29.99
CA PRO A 496 7.18 8.73 30.69
C PRO A 496 8.26 9.80 30.53
N ASP A 497 9.53 9.40 30.38
CA ASP A 497 10.68 10.27 30.22
C ASP A 497 10.98 10.62 28.74
N PHE A 498 10.15 10.13 27.79
CA PHE A 498 10.38 10.26 26.34
C PHE A 498 11.73 9.69 25.86
N HIS A 499 12.39 8.83 26.65
CA HIS A 499 13.58 8.11 26.18
C HIS A 499 13.20 7.17 25.01
N GLN A 500 12.11 6.42 25.17
CA GLN A 500 11.47 5.69 24.08
C GLN A 500 10.47 6.62 23.39
N ARG A 501 10.81 7.10 22.19
CA ARG A 501 9.94 7.98 21.39
C ARG A 501 10.10 7.74 19.90
N THR A 502 9.08 8.08 19.18
CA THR A 502 9.07 8.22 17.71
C THR A 502 9.02 9.72 17.39
N THR A 503 9.85 10.20 16.49
CA THR A 503 9.85 11.60 16.06
C THR A 503 9.39 11.71 14.61
N LEU A 504 8.34 12.50 14.39
CA LEU A 504 7.88 12.91 13.06
C LEU A 504 8.37 14.33 12.81
N SER A 505 9.12 14.56 11.75
CA SER A 505 9.66 15.90 11.44
C SER A 505 9.67 16.18 9.94
N TRP A 506 9.32 17.41 9.58
CA TRP A 506 9.57 17.95 8.25
C TRP A 506 10.74 18.92 8.31
N ILE A 507 11.70 18.76 7.38
CA ILE A 507 12.90 19.57 7.24
C ILE A 507 12.75 20.43 5.99
N PRO A 508 12.46 21.74 6.13
CA PRO A 508 12.20 22.65 5.00
C PRO A 508 13.34 22.70 3.97
N TYR A 509 14.59 22.74 4.43
CA TYR A 509 15.76 22.86 3.57
C TYR A 509 15.90 21.68 2.59
N ASP A 510 15.67 20.46 3.07
CA ASP A 510 15.79 19.24 2.28
C ASP A 510 14.46 18.81 1.62
N GLU A 511 13.35 19.48 1.97
CA GLU A 511 11.99 19.06 1.60
C GLU A 511 11.78 17.56 1.89
N THR A 512 12.11 17.16 3.12
CA THR A 512 12.04 15.77 3.55
C THR A 512 11.20 15.64 4.81
N PHE A 513 10.26 14.72 4.80
CA PHE A 513 9.53 14.28 5.97
C PHE A 513 10.17 12.98 6.48
N THR A 514 10.46 12.93 7.78
CA THR A 514 11.17 11.81 8.41
C THR A 514 10.38 11.28 9.60
N ILE A 515 10.36 9.96 9.76
CA ILE A 515 9.90 9.27 10.96
C ILE A 515 11.10 8.55 11.58
N GLU A 516 11.66 9.12 12.64
CA GLU A 516 12.68 8.45 13.44
C GLU A 516 12.01 7.51 14.43
N ARG A 517 12.40 6.24 14.38
CA ARG A 517 11.83 5.19 15.22
C ARG A 517 12.51 5.14 16.60
N PRO A 518 11.87 4.53 17.63
CA PRO A 518 12.41 4.48 18.99
C PRO A 518 13.81 3.85 19.04
N PRO A 519 14.64 4.18 20.07
CA PRO A 519 15.89 3.51 20.32
C PRO A 519 15.72 1.99 20.43
N LEU A 520 16.72 1.25 19.95
CA LEU A 520 16.71 -0.22 19.96
C LEU A 520 16.63 -0.78 21.39
N HIS A 521 15.72 -1.71 21.59
CA HIS A 521 15.70 -2.61 22.73
C HIS A 521 16.07 -4.06 22.33
N ASP A 522 16.18 -4.33 21.03
CA ASP A 522 16.62 -5.58 20.44
C ASP A 522 17.39 -5.30 19.14
N ALA A 523 18.63 -5.73 19.06
CA ALA A 523 19.53 -5.47 17.93
C ALA A 523 19.07 -6.07 16.58
N GLY A 524 18.13 -7.03 16.62
CA GLY A 524 17.56 -7.64 15.42
C GLY A 524 16.46 -6.79 14.76
N ILE A 525 15.82 -5.90 15.51
CA ILE A 525 14.74 -5.05 14.99
C ILE A 525 15.34 -4.01 14.02
N ASN A 526 14.73 -3.85 12.85
CA ASN A 526 15.07 -2.77 11.95
C ASN A 526 14.44 -1.47 12.46
N HIS A 527 15.26 -0.44 12.66
CA HIS A 527 14.81 0.88 13.11
C HIS A 527 15.36 2.03 12.26
N VAL A 528 15.83 1.73 11.06
CA VAL A 528 16.24 2.76 10.08
C VAL A 528 15.07 3.74 9.91
N PRO A 529 15.31 5.06 9.96
CA PRO A 529 14.26 6.04 9.79
C PRO A 529 13.52 5.89 8.45
N GLU A 530 12.21 6.11 8.45
CA GLU A 530 11.46 6.26 7.20
C GLU A 530 11.61 7.69 6.71
N THR A 531 11.87 7.86 5.41
CA THR A 531 12.05 9.19 4.80
C THR A 531 11.22 9.33 3.53
N ALA A 532 10.66 10.52 3.32
CA ALA A 532 9.87 10.83 2.15
C ALA A 532 10.14 12.24 1.66
N PRO A 533 10.33 12.48 0.37
CA PRO A 533 10.33 13.82 -0.17
C PRO A 533 8.94 14.44 0.00
N HIS A 534 8.89 15.64 0.56
CA HIS A 534 7.65 16.39 0.76
C HIS A 534 7.91 17.90 0.63
N THR A 535 7.24 18.55 -0.33
CA THR A 535 7.29 20.01 -0.50
C THR A 535 5.99 20.67 -0.09
N LEU A 536 6.10 21.92 0.32
CA LEU A 536 4.97 22.83 0.45
C LEU A 536 4.94 23.78 -0.75
N PHE A 537 3.75 23.93 -1.34
CA PHE A 537 3.56 24.85 -2.47
C PHE A 537 3.22 26.26 -2.00
N THR A 538 3.73 27.25 -2.73
CA THR A 538 3.33 28.64 -2.59
C THR A 538 2.38 28.99 -3.75
N PHE A 539 1.27 29.57 -3.41
CA PHE A 539 0.20 29.98 -4.32
C PHE A 539 0.17 31.49 -4.47
N CYS A 540 -0.38 31.97 -5.57
CA CYS A 540 -0.75 33.36 -5.72
C CYS A 540 -2.25 33.48 -5.42
N ASN A 541 -2.61 34.28 -4.40
CA ASN A 541 -4.03 34.54 -4.09
C ASN A 541 -4.64 35.54 -5.10
N ASN A 542 -5.93 35.80 -4.98
CA ASN A 542 -6.65 36.72 -5.88
C ASN A 542 -6.17 38.19 -5.78
N GLU A 543 -5.46 38.56 -4.72
CA GLU A 543 -4.89 39.88 -4.47
C GLU A 543 -3.44 39.99 -4.99
N GLY A 544 -2.90 38.90 -5.55
CA GLY A 544 -1.52 38.83 -6.05
C GLY A 544 -0.47 38.52 -4.98
N GLU A 545 -0.88 38.22 -3.74
CA GLU A 545 0.03 37.88 -2.66
C GLU A 545 0.45 36.41 -2.70
N GLU A 546 1.69 36.13 -2.31
CA GLU A 546 2.20 34.76 -2.18
C GLU A 546 1.83 34.17 -0.82
N VAL A 547 1.11 33.05 -0.84
CA VAL A 547 0.70 32.32 0.34
C VAL A 547 1.22 30.89 0.26
N THR A 548 2.06 30.49 1.23
CA THR A 548 2.51 29.11 1.32
C THR A 548 1.47 28.26 2.05
N GLU A 549 1.18 27.08 1.53
CA GLU A 549 0.27 26.14 2.20
C GLU A 549 0.81 25.74 3.58
N PRO A 550 -0.05 25.48 4.56
CA PRO A 550 0.38 24.95 5.85
C PRO A 550 0.83 23.49 5.70
N LEU A 551 1.75 23.06 6.57
CA LEU A 551 2.04 21.64 6.74
C LEU A 551 0.89 20.99 7.51
N GLN A 552 0.26 20.00 6.90
CA GLN A 552 -0.84 19.22 7.50
C GLN A 552 -0.36 17.78 7.73
N ILE A 553 -0.51 17.29 8.95
CA ILE A 553 -0.20 15.92 9.33
C ILE A 553 -1.48 15.26 9.84
N HIS A 554 -1.84 14.11 9.26
CA HIS A 554 -2.91 13.25 9.75
C HIS A 554 -2.28 11.90 10.07
N ALA A 555 -2.39 11.41 11.29
CA ALA A 555 -1.73 10.20 11.74
C ALA A 555 -2.66 9.29 12.55
N TYR A 556 -2.51 7.99 12.35
CA TYR A 556 -3.16 6.93 13.11
C TYR A 556 -2.10 6.05 13.77
N PHE A 557 -2.29 5.73 15.04
CA PHE A 557 -1.42 4.82 15.78
C PHE A 557 -2.23 3.71 16.43
N ASP A 558 -1.85 2.45 16.16
CA ASP A 558 -2.50 1.27 16.71
C ASP A 558 -1.45 0.27 17.21
N ALA A 559 -1.13 0.36 18.50
CA ALA A 559 -0.15 -0.47 19.20
C ALA A 559 1.27 -0.40 18.60
N SER A 560 1.47 -0.93 17.41
CA SER A 560 2.76 -0.99 16.73
C SER A 560 2.71 -0.48 15.28
N VAL A 561 1.56 0.01 14.83
CA VAL A 561 1.37 0.52 13.48
C VAL A 561 1.20 2.02 13.54
N LEU A 562 1.95 2.72 12.71
CA LEU A 562 1.82 4.16 12.52
C LEU A 562 1.61 4.44 11.03
N GLU A 563 0.44 4.98 10.67
CA GLU A 563 0.16 5.50 9.33
C GLU A 563 0.10 7.02 9.37
N VAL A 564 0.89 7.70 8.52
CA VAL A 564 1.03 9.15 8.49
C VAL A 564 0.75 9.66 7.08
N PHE A 565 -0.15 10.63 6.99
CA PHE A 565 -0.54 11.30 5.74
C PHE A 565 -0.15 12.77 5.85
N VAL A 566 0.67 13.25 4.93
CA VAL A 566 1.17 14.64 4.92
C VAL A 566 0.60 15.37 3.71
N ASN A 567 -0.17 16.43 3.94
CA ASN A 567 -0.87 17.23 2.93
C ASN A 567 -1.65 16.39 1.91
N SER A 568 -2.09 15.17 2.28
CA SER A 568 -2.75 14.18 1.42
C SER A 568 -1.96 13.84 0.13
N ARG A 569 -0.66 14.05 0.09
CA ARG A 569 0.22 13.78 -1.06
C ARG A 569 1.38 12.85 -0.73
N THR A 570 1.77 12.76 0.53
CA THR A 570 2.85 11.88 0.99
C THR A 570 2.31 10.99 2.08
N VAL A 571 2.53 9.68 1.97
CA VAL A 571 2.09 8.69 2.96
C VAL A 571 3.29 7.87 3.42
N ILE A 572 3.37 7.64 4.73
CA ILE A 572 4.37 6.78 5.34
C ILE A 572 3.68 5.86 6.33
N SER A 573 3.72 4.57 6.08
CA SER A 573 3.27 3.55 7.03
C SER A 573 4.45 2.80 7.59
N THR A 574 4.56 2.70 8.90
CA THR A 574 5.71 2.05 9.52
C THR A 574 5.33 1.25 10.77
N ARG A 575 6.24 0.38 11.18
CA ARG A 575 6.12 -0.41 12.39
C ARG A 575 6.93 0.21 13.53
N ILE A 576 6.30 0.33 14.68
CA ILE A 576 6.89 0.89 15.91
C ILE A 576 6.93 -0.20 16.97
N TYR A 577 8.07 -0.85 17.11
CA TYR A 577 8.28 -1.90 18.10
C TYR A 577 8.94 -1.31 19.35
N THR A 578 8.19 -1.26 20.43
CA THR A 578 8.67 -0.81 21.75
C THR A 578 8.58 -1.95 22.76
N PRO A 579 9.34 -1.90 23.86
CA PRO A 579 9.22 -2.91 24.92
C PRO A 579 7.83 -3.01 25.55
N HIS A 580 7.03 -1.95 25.40
CA HIS A 580 5.68 -1.83 25.98
C HIS A 580 4.72 -1.21 24.95
N ALA A 581 4.37 -1.97 23.92
CA ALA A 581 3.61 -1.51 22.76
C ALA A 581 2.23 -0.91 23.08
N GLN A 582 1.64 -1.25 24.24
CA GLN A 582 0.35 -0.71 24.66
C GLN A 582 0.48 0.65 25.40
N VAL A 583 1.70 1.18 25.54
CA VAL A 583 1.98 2.43 26.23
C VAL A 583 2.26 3.55 25.24
N CYS A 584 1.46 4.60 25.32
CA CYS A 584 1.74 5.89 24.72
C CYS A 584 1.46 6.97 25.77
N THR A 585 2.46 7.79 26.08
CA THR A 585 2.41 8.72 27.21
C THR A 585 2.00 10.13 26.81
N GLY A 586 2.12 10.48 25.53
CA GLY A 586 1.70 11.76 25.00
C GLY A 586 2.35 12.16 23.70
N LEU A 587 1.87 13.28 23.18
CA LEU A 587 2.40 13.96 22.01
C LEU A 587 3.03 15.28 22.41
N LYS A 588 4.23 15.56 21.90
CA LYS A 588 4.93 16.83 22.15
C LYS A 588 5.26 17.47 20.81
N PHE A 589 4.69 18.63 20.54
CA PHE A 589 4.92 19.39 19.32
C PHE A 589 6.15 20.29 19.47
N PHE A 590 6.94 20.39 18.39
CA PHE A 590 8.17 21.18 18.39
C PHE A 590 8.40 21.87 17.05
N ALA A 591 9.22 22.92 17.09
CA ALA A 591 9.94 23.46 15.94
C ALA A 591 11.31 23.95 16.39
N SER A 592 12.28 23.95 15.49
CA SER A 592 13.61 24.51 15.69
C SER A 592 13.91 25.57 14.64
N ALA A 593 14.71 26.58 15.02
CA ALA A 593 15.18 27.62 14.11
C ALA A 593 16.61 27.35 13.63
N THR A 594 16.95 27.86 12.45
CA THR A 594 18.32 27.81 11.90
C THR A 594 19.28 28.68 12.74
N GLU A 595 20.46 28.15 13.07
CA GLU A 595 21.46 28.81 13.91
C GLU A 595 22.20 29.98 13.22
N SER A 596 22.04 30.18 11.91
CA SER A 596 22.90 30.97 11.05
C SER A 596 22.61 32.49 10.99
N GLN A 597 21.70 33.03 11.83
CA GLN A 597 21.43 34.46 11.90
C GLN A 597 21.65 35.00 13.32
N PRO A 598 22.20 36.21 13.49
CA PRO A 598 22.25 36.87 14.80
C PRO A 598 20.81 36.97 15.31
N LYS A 599 20.59 36.56 16.58
CA LYS A 599 19.26 36.50 17.21
C LYS A 599 18.46 37.74 16.83
N PRO A 600 17.39 37.64 16.05
CA PRO A 600 16.56 38.78 15.73
C PRO A 600 16.03 39.36 17.05
N SER A 601 16.05 40.65 17.19
CA SER A 601 15.56 41.40 18.37
C SER A 601 14.04 41.30 18.54
N THR A 602 13.34 40.58 17.66
CA THR A 602 11.91 40.29 17.71
C THR A 602 11.73 38.79 17.49
N SER A 603 11.20 38.11 18.49
CA SER A 603 11.03 36.67 18.65
C SER A 603 9.95 36.07 17.75
N ALA A 604 10.11 36.12 16.43
CA ALA A 604 9.19 35.37 15.54
C ALA A 604 9.37 33.87 15.77
N PRO A 605 8.29 33.11 15.95
CA PRO A 605 8.36 31.67 16.16
C PRO A 605 8.88 30.95 14.90
N ALA A 606 9.59 29.83 15.09
CA ALA A 606 10.01 28.98 13.97
C ALA A 606 8.82 28.37 13.21
N ALA A 607 7.76 28.05 13.95
CA ALA A 607 6.46 27.65 13.39
C ALA A 607 5.33 27.98 14.36
N VAL A 608 4.11 28.03 13.85
CA VAL A 608 2.89 28.12 14.66
C VAL A 608 2.07 26.84 14.46
N LEU A 609 1.82 26.11 15.53
CA LEU A 609 0.80 25.07 15.54
C LEU A 609 -0.56 25.77 15.56
N VAL A 610 -1.21 25.85 14.42
CA VAL A 610 -2.53 26.50 14.29
C VAL A 610 -3.57 25.70 15.04
N ARG A 611 -3.58 24.39 14.84
CA ARG A 611 -4.50 23.46 15.48
C ARG A 611 -3.94 22.05 15.49
N ALA A 612 -4.17 21.33 16.57
CA ALA A 612 -4.05 19.88 16.66
C ALA A 612 -5.29 19.31 17.36
N ASP A 613 -5.93 18.33 16.73
CA ASP A 613 -7.03 17.57 17.29
C ASP A 613 -6.59 16.11 17.43
N ILE A 614 -6.86 15.52 18.60
CA ILE A 614 -6.48 14.14 18.90
C ILE A 614 -7.68 13.39 19.47
N TRP A 615 -7.86 12.16 19.00
CA TRP A 615 -8.85 11.20 19.53
C TRP A 615 -8.10 10.01 20.16
N ASP A 616 -8.03 9.99 21.49
CA ASP A 616 -7.29 9.00 22.27
C ASP A 616 -8.23 7.89 22.76
N GLY A 617 -7.95 6.65 22.39
CA GLY A 617 -8.75 5.48 22.72
C GLY A 617 -9.64 5.00 21.58
N LEU A 618 -9.13 5.05 20.34
CA LEU A 618 -9.84 4.49 19.19
C LEU A 618 -10.22 3.03 19.40
N SER A 619 -11.41 2.65 18.97
CA SER A 619 -11.89 1.28 19.07
C SER A 619 -12.91 0.94 18.00
N VAL A 620 -12.90 -0.30 17.52
CA VAL A 620 -13.95 -0.86 16.67
C VAL A 620 -15.18 -1.13 17.52
N ILE A 621 -16.34 -0.71 17.05
CA ILE A 621 -17.61 -1.09 17.68
C ILE A 621 -17.81 -2.58 17.39
N ARG A 622 -17.69 -3.41 18.40
CA ARG A 622 -18.11 -4.81 18.32
C ARG A 622 -19.58 -4.85 18.70
N ASP A 623 -20.44 -5.08 17.73
CA ASP A 623 -21.81 -5.47 18.05
C ASP A 623 -21.74 -6.74 18.91
N GLU A 624 -22.15 -6.64 20.16
CA GLU A 624 -22.38 -7.84 20.97
C GLU A 624 -23.46 -8.65 20.25
N ILE A 625 -23.04 -9.69 19.55
CA ILE A 625 -23.96 -10.68 19.00
C ILE A 625 -24.64 -11.29 20.21
N LYS A 626 -25.87 -10.85 20.49
CA LYS A 626 -26.76 -11.54 21.41
C LYS A 626 -27.07 -12.88 20.77
N HIS A 627 -26.40 -13.92 21.29
CA HIS A 627 -26.67 -15.32 20.97
C HIS A 627 -28.10 -15.73 21.39
#